data_8c840c82ec4283f9a45080256fffea60
#
_entry.id   8c840c82ec4283f9a45080256fffea60
#
_cell.length_a   1.000
_cell.length_b   1.000
_cell.length_c   1.000
_cell.angle_alpha   90.00
_cell.angle_beta   90.00
_cell.angle_gamma   90.00
#
_symmetry.space_group_name_H-M   'P 1'
#
loop_
_entity.id
_entity.type
_entity.pdbx_description
1 polymer ?
#
loop_
_entity_poly.entity_id
_entity_poly.type
_entity_poly.pdbx_seq_one_letter_code
_entity_poly.pdbx_strand_id
1 'polypeptide(L)'
;MIVEGKHIYIYGKENTKALLVIVNTFQGDGHEVYEAMQQIKSIPITLAVISDIDWNDEMTPGKCPPLYKGDSPCTGGADGYIRKLEDKIVPAILAELNGQPSFVAIAGYSLGGLFAIYSLYKTEIFSRVASASGSMWFPGFLDLSGKMKCW
;
A
#
# COMPACT_ATOMS: atom_id res chain seq x y z
N MET A 1 13.19 -8.95 -3.57
CA MET A 1 12.85 -10.27 -2.96
C MET A 1 11.43 -10.67 -3.30
N ILE A 2 11.05 -11.95 -3.03
CA ILE A 2 9.68 -12.43 -3.25
C ILE A 2 9.10 -12.90 -1.91
N VAL A 3 7.92 -12.40 -1.55
CA VAL A 3 7.18 -12.80 -0.34
C VAL A 3 5.70 -12.93 -0.69
N GLU A 4 5.07 -14.04 -0.31
CA GLU A 4 3.65 -14.34 -0.62
C GLU A 4 3.28 -14.18 -2.12
N GLY A 5 4.23 -14.51 -3.01
CA GLY A 5 4.08 -14.38 -4.46
C GLY A 5 4.20 -12.95 -5.01
N LYS A 6 4.56 -11.97 -4.16
CA LYS A 6 4.75 -10.58 -4.56
C LYS A 6 6.23 -10.27 -4.73
N HIS A 7 6.59 -9.56 -5.80
CA HIS A 7 7.93 -8.98 -5.92
C HIS A 7 8.02 -7.70 -5.07
N ILE A 8 9.06 -7.60 -4.26
CA ILE A 8 9.30 -6.47 -3.38
C ILE A 8 10.64 -5.83 -3.72
N TYR A 9 10.61 -4.54 -4.04
CA TYR A 9 11.76 -3.70 -4.33
C TYR A 9 11.94 -2.69 -3.20
N ILE A 10 13.15 -2.57 -2.66
CA ILE A 10 13.43 -1.67 -1.54
C ILE A 10 14.55 -0.72 -1.94
N TYR A 11 14.27 0.57 -1.89
CA TYR A 11 15.18 1.67 -2.19
C TYR A 11 15.48 2.46 -0.92
N GLY A 12 16.75 2.87 -0.75
CA GLY A 12 17.18 3.65 0.41
C GLY A 12 17.23 2.86 1.72
N LYS A 13 17.42 1.54 1.65
CA LYS A 13 17.47 0.66 2.84
C LYS A 13 18.64 0.91 3.80
N GLU A 14 19.65 1.64 3.33
CA GLU A 14 20.81 2.11 4.11
C GLU A 14 20.49 3.25 5.07
N ASN A 15 19.36 3.90 4.91
CA ASN A 15 18.92 5.01 5.76
C ASN A 15 18.41 4.51 7.10
N THR A 16 19.22 4.54 8.13
CA THR A 16 18.96 3.88 9.44
C THR A 16 17.80 4.46 10.24
N LYS A 17 17.32 5.66 9.92
CA LYS A 17 16.21 6.35 10.62
C LYS A 17 15.18 6.92 9.66
N ALA A 18 15.17 6.43 8.41
CA ALA A 18 14.25 6.93 7.41
C ALA A 18 12.80 6.53 7.73
N LEU A 19 11.89 7.31 7.18
CA LEU A 19 10.50 6.94 7.06
C LEU A 19 10.38 5.78 6.05
N LEU A 20 9.72 4.68 6.41
CA LEU A 20 9.37 3.63 5.45
C LEU A 20 8.04 3.98 4.78
N VAL A 21 8.06 4.12 3.47
CA VAL A 21 6.86 4.27 2.64
C VAL A 21 6.64 2.98 1.86
N ILE A 22 5.45 2.41 1.97
CA ILE A 22 5.04 1.21 1.21
C ILE A 22 4.08 1.64 0.11
N VAL A 23 4.33 1.17 -1.10
CA VAL A 23 3.47 1.40 -2.27
C VAL A 23 3.13 0.07 -2.92
N ASN A 24 1.86 -0.12 -3.23
CA ASN A 24 1.36 -1.27 -3.98
C ASN A 24 1.22 -0.92 -5.47
N THR A 25 1.65 -1.82 -6.35
CA THR A 25 1.49 -1.68 -7.79
C THR A 25 1.15 -3.02 -8.45
N PHE A 26 0.41 -2.98 -9.55
CA PHE A 26 0.13 -4.19 -10.32
C PHE A 26 1.31 -4.60 -11.22
N GLN A 27 2.24 -3.68 -11.52
CA GLN A 27 3.46 -3.94 -12.29
C GLN A 27 4.53 -2.88 -12.04
N GLY A 28 5.78 -3.21 -12.39
CA GLY A 28 6.91 -2.31 -12.27
C GLY A 28 7.58 -2.36 -10.90
N ASP A 29 8.73 -1.74 -10.79
CA ASP A 29 9.56 -1.75 -9.59
C ASP A 29 9.48 -0.44 -8.78
N GLY A 30 8.86 0.61 -9.35
CA GLY A 30 8.70 1.90 -8.70
C GLY A 30 9.97 2.77 -8.62
N HIS A 31 11.02 2.45 -9.39
CA HIS A 31 12.27 3.21 -9.39
C HIS A 31 12.04 4.70 -9.69
N GLU A 32 11.19 5.01 -10.67
CA GLU A 32 10.87 6.41 -11.03
C GLU A 32 10.21 7.18 -9.87
N VAL A 33 9.38 6.49 -9.07
CA VAL A 33 8.77 7.08 -7.88
C VAL A 33 9.85 7.42 -6.86
N TYR A 34 10.80 6.50 -6.63
CA TYR A 34 11.90 6.75 -5.71
C TYR A 34 12.77 7.92 -6.18
N GLU A 35 13.14 7.99 -7.46
CA GLU A 35 13.89 9.11 -8.01
C GLU A 35 13.16 10.45 -7.83
N ALA A 36 11.85 10.49 -8.12
CA ALA A 36 11.04 11.68 -7.90
C ALA A 36 11.03 12.11 -6.43
N MET A 37 10.92 11.15 -5.50
CA MET A 37 10.97 11.42 -4.06
C MET A 37 12.33 11.99 -3.62
N GLN A 38 13.44 11.53 -4.21
CA GLN A 38 14.79 12.03 -3.91
C GLN A 38 15.00 13.51 -4.34
N GLN A 39 14.24 13.98 -5.31
CA GLN A 39 14.28 15.38 -5.73
C GLN A 39 13.62 16.32 -4.72
N ILE A 40 12.74 15.80 -3.88
CA ILE A 40 12.05 16.55 -2.81
C ILE A 40 12.93 16.46 -1.55
N LYS A 41 13.92 17.35 -1.46
CA LYS A 41 15.01 17.34 -0.45
C LYS A 41 14.56 17.60 1.00
N SER A 42 13.69 16.84 1.60
CA SER A 42 13.29 17.18 2.96
C SER A 42 13.55 16.12 4.03
N ILE A 43 13.33 14.85 3.75
CA ILE A 43 13.44 13.77 4.76
C ILE A 43 14.01 12.52 4.10
N PRO A 44 14.95 11.80 4.74
CA PRO A 44 15.37 10.49 4.27
C PRO A 44 14.18 9.54 4.22
N ILE A 45 13.96 8.91 3.07
CA ILE A 45 12.87 7.97 2.83
C ILE A 45 13.45 6.64 2.38
N THR A 46 12.93 5.57 2.95
CA THR A 46 13.02 4.22 2.39
C THR A 46 11.72 3.92 1.70
N LEU A 47 11.76 3.57 0.43
CA LEU A 47 10.59 3.18 -0.35
C LEU A 47 10.59 1.67 -0.54
N ALA A 48 9.51 1.00 -0.15
CA ALA A 48 9.24 -0.40 -0.47
C ALA A 48 8.09 -0.48 -1.47
N VAL A 49 8.37 -1.01 -2.66
CA VAL A 49 7.36 -1.21 -3.71
C VAL A 49 6.99 -2.69 -3.75
N ILE A 50 5.71 -2.98 -3.57
CA ILE A 50 5.15 -4.34 -3.65
C ILE A 50 4.43 -4.45 -4.99
N SER A 51 4.96 -5.28 -5.88
CA SER A 51 4.46 -5.50 -7.24
C SER A 51 3.66 -6.80 -7.35
N ASP A 52 3.05 -7.01 -8.51
CA ASP A 52 2.19 -8.17 -8.82
C ASP A 52 0.92 -8.24 -7.96
N ILE A 53 0.38 -7.08 -7.65
CA ILE A 53 -0.90 -6.98 -6.94
C ILE A 53 -2.05 -7.38 -7.87
N ASP A 54 -2.92 -8.25 -7.41
CA ASP A 54 -4.24 -8.46 -8.03
C ASP A 54 -5.11 -7.23 -7.73
N TRP A 55 -5.10 -6.28 -8.69
CA TRP A 55 -5.60 -4.94 -8.46
C TRP A 55 -7.08 -4.89 -8.09
N ASN A 56 -7.89 -5.68 -8.78
CA ASN A 56 -9.34 -5.69 -8.59
C ASN A 56 -9.77 -6.56 -7.40
N ASP A 57 -8.88 -7.42 -6.90
CA ASP A 57 -9.12 -8.19 -5.68
C ASP A 57 -8.50 -7.51 -4.46
N GLU A 58 -7.17 -7.43 -4.42
CA GLU A 58 -6.42 -7.08 -3.20
C GLU A 58 -6.53 -5.60 -2.82
N MET A 59 -6.89 -4.70 -3.78
CA MET A 59 -7.06 -3.27 -3.51
C MET A 59 -8.50 -2.88 -3.21
N THR A 60 -9.44 -3.81 -3.17
CA THR A 60 -10.86 -3.51 -3.01
C THR A 60 -11.45 -4.09 -1.73
N PRO A 61 -12.19 -3.28 -0.95
CA PRO A 61 -12.78 -3.70 0.33
C PRO A 61 -14.05 -4.55 0.18
N GLY A 62 -14.57 -4.67 -1.03
CA GLY A 62 -15.82 -5.39 -1.30
C GLY A 62 -15.99 -5.72 -2.78
N LYS A 63 -17.06 -6.43 -3.08
CA LYS A 63 -17.41 -6.79 -4.45
C LYS A 63 -18.10 -5.64 -5.16
N CYS A 64 -17.73 -5.40 -6.42
CA CYS A 64 -18.47 -4.51 -7.28
C CYS A 64 -18.36 -4.96 -8.75
N PRO A 65 -19.34 -4.60 -9.61
CA PRO A 65 -19.24 -4.84 -11.04
C PRO A 65 -17.99 -4.19 -11.65
N PRO A 66 -17.59 -4.59 -12.87
CA PRO A 66 -16.47 -3.94 -13.57
C PRO A 66 -16.60 -2.43 -13.56
N LEU A 67 -15.52 -1.73 -13.22
CA LEU A 67 -15.48 -0.27 -13.13
C LEU A 67 -15.46 0.39 -14.51
N TYR A 68 -14.90 -0.32 -15.50
CA TYR A 68 -14.80 0.11 -16.88
C TYR A 68 -15.22 -1.01 -17.83
N LYS A 69 -15.67 -0.65 -19.03
CA LYS A 69 -16.01 -1.62 -20.06
C LYS A 69 -14.79 -2.47 -20.44
N GLY A 70 -14.91 -3.79 -20.28
CA GLY A 70 -13.84 -4.74 -20.58
C GLY A 70 -12.90 -5.04 -19.40
N ASP A 71 -13.13 -4.41 -18.26
CA ASP A 71 -12.41 -4.71 -17.01
C ASP A 71 -13.00 -5.91 -16.28
N SER A 72 -12.25 -6.46 -15.30
CA SER A 72 -12.71 -7.50 -14.40
C SER A 72 -13.49 -6.91 -13.23
N PRO A 73 -14.46 -7.64 -12.64
CA PRO A 73 -15.15 -7.18 -11.44
C PRO A 73 -14.19 -7.11 -10.25
N CYS A 74 -14.51 -6.24 -9.28
CA CYS A 74 -13.84 -6.22 -7.99
C CYS A 74 -14.36 -7.37 -7.12
N THR A 75 -13.44 -8.07 -6.44
CA THR A 75 -13.78 -9.28 -5.67
C THR A 75 -13.63 -9.14 -4.16
N GLY A 76 -12.99 -8.05 -3.70
CA GLY A 76 -13.02 -7.68 -2.28
C GLY A 76 -12.03 -8.41 -1.40
N GLY A 77 -10.83 -8.68 -1.90
CA GLY A 77 -9.76 -9.40 -1.20
C GLY A 77 -8.91 -8.57 -0.24
N ALA A 78 -9.21 -7.27 -0.04
CA ALA A 78 -8.37 -6.36 0.73
C ALA A 78 -8.08 -6.84 2.16
N ASP A 79 -9.06 -7.39 2.87
CA ASP A 79 -8.86 -7.91 4.25
C ASP A 79 -7.86 -9.08 4.28
N GLY A 80 -7.91 -9.95 3.26
CA GLY A 80 -6.96 -11.05 3.12
C GLY A 80 -5.55 -10.56 2.83
N TYR A 81 -5.44 -9.53 1.99
CA TYR A 81 -4.15 -8.93 1.66
C TYR A 81 -3.55 -8.15 2.84
N ILE A 82 -4.36 -7.43 3.63
CA ILE A 82 -3.90 -6.77 4.87
C ILE A 82 -3.27 -7.78 5.81
N ARG A 83 -3.87 -8.94 6.00
CA ARG A 83 -3.26 -10.02 6.83
C ARG A 83 -1.91 -10.50 6.29
N LYS A 84 -1.76 -10.63 4.98
CA LYS A 84 -0.45 -10.95 4.37
C LYS A 84 0.58 -9.85 4.62
N LEU A 85 0.15 -8.58 4.56
CA LEU A 85 1.00 -7.44 4.89
C LEU A 85 1.47 -7.50 6.35
N GLU A 86 0.55 -7.73 7.29
CA GLU A 86 0.85 -7.80 8.73
C GLU A 86 1.76 -8.97 9.09
N ASP A 87 1.40 -10.15 8.63
CA ASP A 87 2.01 -11.39 9.10
C ASP A 87 3.33 -11.73 8.39
N LYS A 88 3.52 -11.28 7.16
CA LYS A 88 4.60 -11.75 6.28
C LYS A 88 5.36 -10.64 5.58
N ILE A 89 4.66 -9.76 4.84
CA ILE A 89 5.31 -8.86 3.89
C ILE A 89 6.01 -7.73 4.63
N VAL A 90 5.33 -7.02 5.53
CA VAL A 90 5.93 -5.91 6.29
C VAL A 90 7.05 -6.39 7.21
N PRO A 91 6.90 -7.50 7.97
CA PRO A 91 8.01 -8.07 8.72
C PRO A 91 9.23 -8.41 7.87
N ALA A 92 9.03 -8.98 6.67
CA ALA A 92 10.13 -9.28 5.75
C ALA A 92 10.82 -8.01 5.22
N ILE A 93 10.06 -6.96 4.90
CA ILE A 93 10.62 -5.66 4.51
C ILE A 93 11.46 -5.08 5.65
N LEU A 94 10.92 -5.05 6.87
CA LEU A 94 11.62 -4.51 8.05
C LEU A 94 12.92 -5.26 8.35
N ALA A 95 12.97 -6.57 8.12
CA ALA A 95 14.18 -7.39 8.30
C ALA A 95 15.31 -7.04 7.31
N GLU A 96 14.97 -6.49 6.13
CA GLU A 96 15.96 -6.05 5.11
C GLU A 96 16.55 -4.66 5.39
N LEU A 97 15.99 -3.90 6.32
CA LEU A 97 16.45 -2.55 6.62
C LEU A 97 17.66 -2.56 7.57
N ASN A 98 18.57 -1.60 7.40
CA ASN A 98 19.73 -1.43 8.28
C ASN A 98 19.40 -0.73 9.61
N GLY A 99 18.12 -0.49 9.90
CA GLY A 99 17.65 0.15 11.13
C GLY A 99 16.14 0.06 11.27
N GLN A 100 15.60 0.65 12.31
CA GLN A 100 14.17 0.72 12.54
C GLN A 100 13.62 2.04 11.98
N PRO A 101 12.63 2.01 11.08
CA PRO A 101 12.00 3.23 10.61
C PRO A 101 11.29 3.94 11.76
N SER A 102 11.26 5.28 11.72
CA SER A 102 10.53 6.08 12.71
C SER A 102 9.03 5.81 12.68
N PHE A 103 8.50 5.52 11.52
CA PHE A 103 7.14 5.01 11.29
C PHE A 103 6.99 4.40 9.90
N VAL A 104 5.94 3.62 9.73
CA VAL A 104 5.57 3.01 8.45
C VAL A 104 4.37 3.75 7.87
N ALA A 105 4.51 4.21 6.64
CA ALA A 105 3.45 4.82 5.87
C ALA A 105 3.05 3.92 4.71
N ILE A 106 1.80 4.02 4.29
CA ILE A 106 1.33 3.43 3.04
C ILE A 106 0.86 4.55 2.10
N ALA A 107 1.24 4.45 0.83
CA ALA A 107 0.82 5.38 -0.20
C ALA A 107 0.21 4.61 -1.38
N GLY A 108 -0.76 5.21 -2.05
CA GLY A 108 -1.39 4.60 -3.21
C GLY A 108 -2.09 5.59 -4.12
N TYR A 109 -2.31 5.14 -5.35
CA TYR A 109 -3.03 5.87 -6.40
C TYR A 109 -4.28 5.08 -6.80
N SER A 110 -5.37 5.76 -7.13
CA SER A 110 -6.63 5.14 -7.58
C SER A 110 -7.17 4.10 -6.57
N LEU A 111 -7.38 2.84 -6.95
CA LEU A 111 -7.76 1.76 -6.01
C LEU A 111 -6.70 1.51 -4.94
N GLY A 112 -5.42 1.68 -5.26
CA GLY A 112 -4.35 1.64 -4.25
C GLY A 112 -4.46 2.77 -3.23
N GLY A 113 -4.97 3.95 -3.64
CA GLY A 113 -5.29 5.05 -2.74
C GLY A 113 -6.50 4.77 -1.84
N LEU A 114 -7.51 4.10 -2.37
CA LEU A 114 -8.63 3.56 -1.60
C LEU A 114 -8.14 2.56 -0.54
N PHE A 115 -7.34 1.57 -0.98
CA PHE A 115 -6.76 0.57 -0.09
C PHE A 115 -5.92 1.19 1.02
N ALA A 116 -5.10 2.20 0.69
CA ALA A 116 -4.28 2.89 1.67
C ALA A 116 -5.13 3.51 2.80
N ILE A 117 -6.23 4.18 2.46
CA ILE A 117 -7.16 4.72 3.48
C ILE A 117 -7.90 3.59 4.20
N TYR A 118 -8.37 2.57 3.48
CA TYR A 118 -9.05 1.43 4.07
C TYR A 118 -8.18 0.72 5.11
N SER A 119 -6.88 0.57 4.83
CA SER A 119 -5.94 -0.09 5.73
C SER A 119 -5.82 0.59 7.09
N LEU A 120 -5.98 1.93 7.19
CA LEU A 120 -5.98 2.64 8.47
C LEU A 120 -7.10 2.21 9.43
N TYR A 121 -8.19 1.69 8.90
CA TYR A 121 -9.31 1.20 9.71
C TYR A 121 -9.19 -0.28 10.08
N LYS A 122 -8.22 -0.98 9.49
CA LYS A 122 -8.11 -2.43 9.59
C LYS A 122 -6.86 -2.91 10.30
N THR A 123 -5.82 -2.07 10.35
CA THR A 123 -4.53 -2.46 10.90
C THR A 123 -3.82 -1.28 11.54
N GLU A 124 -2.99 -1.56 12.55
CA GLU A 124 -2.15 -0.58 13.23
C GLU A 124 -0.72 -0.50 12.67
N ILE A 125 -0.39 -1.33 11.67
CA ILE A 125 0.98 -1.33 11.11
C ILE A 125 1.33 -0.04 10.38
N PHE A 126 0.33 0.69 9.87
CA PHE A 126 0.52 1.96 9.19
C PHE A 126 0.11 3.13 10.09
N SER A 127 1.04 4.02 10.36
CA SER A 127 0.77 5.23 11.16
C SER A 127 0.54 6.48 10.30
N ARG A 128 0.75 6.38 8.99
CA ARG A 128 0.54 7.46 8.01
C ARG A 128 0.02 6.90 6.70
N VAL A 129 -0.78 7.70 6.01
CA VAL A 129 -1.30 7.36 4.68
C VAL A 129 -1.18 8.53 3.72
N ALA A 130 -0.92 8.21 2.45
CA ALA A 130 -1.06 9.13 1.34
C ALA A 130 -1.94 8.48 0.26
N SER A 131 -3.01 9.17 -0.12
CA SER A 131 -3.93 8.71 -1.15
C SER A 131 -3.96 9.74 -2.28
N ALA A 132 -3.41 9.37 -3.43
CA ALA A 132 -3.43 10.18 -4.63
C ALA A 132 -4.58 9.73 -5.54
N SER A 133 -5.52 10.62 -5.82
CA SER A 133 -6.70 10.31 -6.62
C SER A 133 -7.40 9.01 -6.22
N GLY A 134 -7.49 8.75 -4.92
CA GLY A 134 -8.07 7.52 -4.39
C GLY A 134 -9.52 7.34 -4.80
N SER A 135 -9.92 6.11 -5.10
CA SER A 135 -11.26 5.74 -5.59
C SER A 135 -12.30 5.74 -4.48
N MET A 136 -12.46 6.89 -3.77
CA MET A 136 -13.37 7.04 -2.61
C MET A 136 -14.84 6.88 -2.99
N TRP A 137 -15.16 6.97 -4.27
CA TRP A 137 -16.47 6.69 -4.86
C TRP A 137 -16.81 5.19 -4.90
N PHE A 138 -15.91 4.30 -4.50
CA PHE A 138 -16.13 2.86 -4.47
C PHE A 138 -17.43 2.54 -3.71
N PRO A 139 -18.31 1.67 -4.27
CA PRO A 139 -19.62 1.39 -3.69
C PRO A 139 -19.56 0.97 -2.22
N GLY A 140 -20.30 1.68 -1.37
CA GLY A 140 -20.40 1.39 0.06
C GLY A 140 -19.20 1.83 0.91
N PHE A 141 -18.13 2.38 0.31
CA PHE A 141 -16.94 2.76 1.08
C PHE A 141 -17.21 3.90 2.07
N LEU A 142 -17.96 4.91 1.69
CA LEU A 142 -18.30 6.03 2.59
C LEU A 142 -19.18 5.57 3.76
N ASP A 143 -20.12 4.66 3.53
CA ASP A 143 -20.94 4.07 4.61
C ASP A 143 -20.09 3.20 5.54
N LEU A 144 -19.13 2.48 4.99
CA LEU A 144 -18.19 1.66 5.74
C LEU A 144 -17.28 2.54 6.61
N SER A 145 -16.69 3.59 6.04
CA SER A 145 -15.79 4.51 6.75
C SER A 145 -16.49 5.25 7.90
N GLY A 146 -17.78 5.59 7.76
CA GLY A 146 -18.58 6.20 8.82
C GLY A 146 -18.87 5.28 10.00
N LYS A 147 -18.74 3.97 9.85
CA LYS A 147 -18.94 2.94 10.88
C LYS A 147 -17.64 2.47 11.52
N MET A 148 -16.49 2.76 10.90
CA MET A 148 -15.18 2.36 11.39
C MET A 148 -14.59 3.45 12.28
N LYS A 149 -13.89 3.03 13.35
CA LYS A 149 -13.05 3.93 14.14
C LYS A 149 -11.66 3.96 13.55
N CYS A 150 -11.12 5.16 13.34
CA CYS A 150 -9.66 5.30 13.18
C CYS A 150 -8.98 5.01 14.52
N TRP A 151 -7.90 4.30 14.46
CA TRP A 151 -7.01 4.04 15.59
C TRP A 151 -6.10 5.24 15.84
#